data_fdb4af8facf4b9963a9a2c1407ce715c
#
_entry.id   fdb4af8facf4b9963a9a2c1407ce715c
#
_cell.length_a   1.000
_cell.length_b   1.000
_cell.length_c   1.000
_cell.angle_alpha   90.00
_cell.angle_beta   90.00
_cell.angle_gamma   90.00
#
_symmetry.space_group_name_H-M   'P 1'
#
loop_
_entity.id
_entity.type
_entity.pdbx_description
1 polymer ?
#
loop_
_entity_poly.entity_id
_entity_poly.type
_entity_poly.pdbx_seq_one_letter_code
_entity_poly.pdbx_strand_id
1 'polypeptide(L)'
;MLNNSKELAKNMEPSTEDIAQLKDKCDRYYGQCLAGVFKEYLPHIAECYSVEDYQGLGSPTESVASFEISKLVLEKDDKVLEKLKNVYQLLSGTGNSIAMIINRSFRQCRIFLAVGTEHDDSELAKNLAMNVRDAFLGNFPGSECDDVHYYSDGRGSAFNVLNENTGFGGVDFNSIGIVSNIATDFSEEFSTQGIEKLIDGISLGKDEEYTLILVGRSMPANQLMQKKNELYRLYTGLSPFASVQRNWNFQESKSWSQNLGVSGGAELPDAIPGLPRLNVGAFAGISHGTAKSTGEGGSVTLTEYGVKHMLDTIEKQMERLELCEALGLWQFSAYILSPDVRLVSEASHMYLSLTQGNKSNLERPAINIWNAQGRNPTTIAEITKLRSYLTHLEHPRFVKKEDVPNGFFNQKNWPKRTTCTADLSGEELVKAINIPRSSVPGLPVIECAPFGREVSSYDAMKHGDIHIGRIHHMHHDEEMLVELSSDSLTSHVFVTGSTGSGKSNTVYRLLDECSCNFLVIEPAKGEYRYEFADCAKVYGTNPMTDDLLRINPFEFPEGIHIYEHIDRILEVFNVCWPMYAAMPAVLKEAIIRAYENVGWDMTRSTNSLGKYYPTFADVCREVDVYI
;
A
#
# COMPACT_ATOMS: atom_id res chain seq x y z
N MET A 1 -75.89 14.38 -17.39
CA MET A 1 -74.55 14.48 -16.69
C MET A 1 -73.77 13.17 -16.67
N LEU A 2 -74.37 12.01 -16.86
CA LEU A 2 -73.67 10.70 -16.85
C LEU A 2 -72.90 10.32 -18.13
N ASN A 3 -73.23 10.98 -19.26
CA ASN A 3 -72.47 10.73 -20.52
C ASN A 3 -71.17 11.49 -20.63
N ASN A 4 -71.02 12.65 -19.98
CA ASN A 4 -69.78 13.41 -20.02
C ASN A 4 -68.66 12.79 -19.17
N SER A 5 -69.03 12.01 -18.14
CA SER A 5 -68.03 11.34 -17.32
C SER A 5 -67.39 10.11 -17.99
N LYS A 6 -68.16 9.43 -18.88
CA LYS A 6 -67.63 8.31 -19.70
C LYS A 6 -66.74 8.76 -20.86
N GLU A 7 -67.00 9.91 -21.43
CA GLU A 7 -66.10 10.50 -22.47
C GLU A 7 -64.83 11.07 -21.87
N LEU A 8 -64.90 11.67 -20.67
CA LEU A 8 -63.72 12.12 -19.94
C LEU A 8 -62.82 10.97 -19.47
N ALA A 9 -63.41 9.83 -19.05
CA ALA A 9 -62.67 8.65 -18.66
C ALA A 9 -61.98 7.96 -19.88
N LYS A 10 -62.60 8.00 -21.04
CA LYS A 10 -62.07 7.44 -22.29
C LYS A 10 -60.85 8.26 -22.85
N ASN A 11 -60.80 9.55 -22.54
CA ASN A 11 -59.70 10.43 -22.92
C ASN A 11 -58.50 10.40 -21.95
N MET A 12 -58.57 9.60 -20.89
CA MET A 12 -57.48 9.41 -19.90
C MET A 12 -56.73 8.07 -20.05
N GLU A 13 -57.11 7.21 -20.99
CA GLU A 13 -56.27 6.05 -21.34
C GLU A 13 -55.17 6.50 -22.30
N PRO A 14 -53.87 6.29 -21.94
CA PRO A 14 -52.78 6.62 -22.88
C PRO A 14 -52.95 5.82 -24.16
N SER A 15 -52.81 6.48 -25.31
CA SER A 15 -52.87 5.82 -26.61
C SER A 15 -51.76 4.76 -26.73
N THR A 16 -51.96 3.77 -27.60
CA THR A 16 -50.89 2.81 -27.94
C THR A 16 -49.62 3.48 -28.41
N GLU A 17 -49.72 4.66 -29.00
CA GLU A 17 -48.62 5.50 -29.43
C GLU A 17 -47.89 6.15 -28.24
N ASP A 18 -48.60 6.63 -27.21
CA ASP A 18 -48.03 7.19 -26.01
C ASP A 18 -47.29 6.12 -25.20
N ILE A 19 -47.81 4.90 -25.15
CA ILE A 19 -47.18 3.74 -24.46
C ILE A 19 -45.89 3.34 -25.21
N ALA A 20 -45.90 3.33 -26.54
CA ALA A 20 -44.73 3.01 -27.34
C ALA A 20 -43.61 4.07 -27.14
N GLN A 21 -43.98 5.35 -27.08
CA GLN A 21 -43.05 6.44 -26.80
C GLN A 21 -42.46 6.38 -25.41
N LEU A 22 -43.25 6.04 -24.38
CA LEU A 22 -42.78 5.86 -23.02
C LEU A 22 -41.83 4.68 -22.90
N LYS A 23 -42.11 3.58 -23.60
CA LYS A 23 -41.21 2.42 -23.66
C LYS A 23 -39.87 2.77 -24.32
N ASP A 24 -39.88 3.39 -25.48
CA ASP A 24 -38.65 3.83 -26.17
C ASP A 24 -37.82 4.77 -25.29
N LYS A 25 -38.48 5.64 -24.53
CA LYS A 25 -37.83 6.54 -23.58
C LYS A 25 -37.19 5.79 -22.40
N CYS A 26 -37.88 4.80 -21.83
CA CYS A 26 -37.34 3.93 -20.79
C CYS A 26 -36.15 3.12 -21.29
N ASP A 27 -36.28 2.46 -22.44
CA ASP A 27 -35.21 1.67 -23.07
C ASP A 27 -33.97 2.52 -23.38
N ARG A 28 -34.17 3.77 -23.78
CA ARG A 28 -33.09 4.73 -24.03
C ARG A 28 -32.32 5.09 -22.76
N TYR A 29 -33.02 5.48 -21.67
CA TYR A 29 -32.38 5.80 -20.40
C TYR A 29 -31.70 4.58 -19.79
N TYR A 30 -32.35 3.42 -19.85
CA TYR A 30 -31.78 2.16 -19.38
C TYR A 30 -30.49 1.81 -20.14
N GLY A 31 -30.51 1.93 -21.47
CA GLY A 31 -29.33 1.74 -22.30
C GLY A 31 -28.21 2.73 -22.03
N GLN A 32 -28.53 3.98 -21.73
CA GLN A 32 -27.53 4.99 -21.35
C GLN A 32 -26.91 4.67 -19.99
N CYS A 33 -27.69 4.14 -19.04
CA CYS A 33 -27.15 3.70 -17.75
C CYS A 33 -26.21 2.51 -17.90
N LEU A 34 -26.57 1.51 -18.70
CA LEU A 34 -25.69 0.36 -18.97
C LEU A 34 -24.35 0.78 -19.60
N ALA A 35 -24.38 1.75 -20.46
CA ALA A 35 -23.19 2.27 -21.13
C ALA A 35 -22.40 3.26 -20.27
N GLY A 36 -23.04 4.19 -19.57
CA GLY A 36 -22.41 5.28 -18.85
C GLY A 36 -22.06 4.96 -17.40
N VAL A 37 -22.94 4.21 -16.69
CA VAL A 37 -22.78 3.87 -15.27
C VAL A 37 -22.06 2.53 -15.11
N PHE A 38 -22.56 1.48 -15.73
CA PHE A 38 -21.97 0.13 -15.63
C PHE A 38 -20.79 -0.09 -16.56
N LYS A 39 -20.61 0.75 -17.58
CA LYS A 39 -19.55 0.64 -18.59
C LYS A 39 -19.44 -0.77 -19.20
N GLU A 40 -20.58 -1.34 -19.63
CA GLU A 40 -20.67 -2.71 -20.17
C GLU A 40 -19.76 -2.95 -21.39
N TYR A 41 -19.30 -1.90 -22.06
CA TYR A 41 -18.39 -1.99 -23.20
C TYR A 41 -16.93 -2.30 -22.79
N LEU A 42 -16.55 -2.06 -21.51
CA LEU A 42 -15.15 -2.21 -21.06
C LEU A 42 -14.52 -3.58 -21.38
N PRO A 43 -15.19 -4.73 -21.18
CA PRO A 43 -14.60 -6.04 -21.51
C PRO A 43 -14.38 -6.27 -23.01
N HIS A 44 -14.94 -5.43 -23.85
CA HIS A 44 -14.99 -5.60 -25.32
C HIS A 44 -14.19 -4.55 -26.08
N ILE A 45 -13.34 -3.77 -25.38
CA ILE A 45 -12.56 -2.70 -26.02
C ILE A 45 -11.64 -3.28 -27.09
N ALA A 46 -10.87 -4.31 -26.81
CA ALA A 46 -9.94 -4.89 -27.77
C ALA A 46 -10.63 -5.41 -29.04
N GLU A 47 -11.85 -5.92 -28.91
CA GLU A 47 -12.61 -6.51 -30.03
C GLU A 47 -13.37 -5.45 -30.84
N CYS A 48 -14.04 -4.51 -30.12
CA CYS A 48 -15.06 -3.63 -30.71
C CYS A 48 -14.57 -2.20 -30.98
N TYR A 49 -13.37 -1.86 -30.51
CA TYR A 49 -12.81 -0.51 -30.65
C TYR A 49 -11.41 -0.55 -31.25
N SER A 50 -11.02 0.53 -31.92
CA SER A 50 -9.66 0.78 -32.42
C SER A 50 -9.02 1.88 -31.59
N VAL A 51 -7.71 1.81 -31.37
CA VAL A 51 -6.94 2.83 -30.67
C VAL A 51 -6.81 4.08 -31.56
N GLU A 52 -7.17 5.26 -31.03
CA GLU A 52 -6.93 6.54 -31.73
C GLU A 52 -5.43 6.85 -31.77
N ASP A 53 -5.00 7.60 -32.75
CA ASP A 53 -3.64 8.15 -32.77
C ASP A 53 -3.47 9.13 -31.61
N TYR A 54 -2.31 9.08 -30.97
CA TYR A 54 -1.99 10.03 -29.92
C TYR A 54 -1.92 11.46 -30.53
N GLN A 55 -2.71 12.36 -29.98
CA GLN A 55 -2.86 13.72 -30.45
C GLN A 55 -2.14 14.75 -29.57
N GLY A 56 -1.39 14.28 -28.52
CA GLY A 56 -0.68 15.16 -27.62
C GLY A 56 0.38 15.99 -28.35
N LEU A 57 0.50 17.24 -27.98
CA LEU A 57 1.54 18.15 -28.46
C LEU A 57 2.75 17.97 -27.53
N GLY A 58 3.90 17.60 -28.11
CA GLY A 58 5.16 17.59 -27.39
C GLY A 58 5.84 16.23 -27.20
N SER A 59 6.99 16.28 -26.58
CA SER A 59 7.81 15.11 -26.26
C SER A 59 7.51 14.61 -24.86
N PRO A 60 7.52 13.30 -24.58
CA PRO A 60 7.45 12.75 -23.21
C PRO A 60 8.52 13.34 -22.28
N THR A 61 9.61 13.83 -22.86
CA THR A 61 10.71 14.50 -22.12
C THR A 61 10.29 15.81 -21.45
N GLU A 62 9.17 16.39 -21.86
CA GLU A 62 8.69 17.70 -21.41
C GLU A 62 7.50 17.60 -20.47
N SER A 63 6.80 16.47 -20.47
CA SER A 63 5.55 16.32 -19.72
C SER A 63 5.61 15.31 -18.57
N VAL A 64 6.71 14.57 -18.42
CA VAL A 64 6.80 13.48 -17.42
C VAL A 64 8.11 13.53 -16.65
N ALA A 65 8.03 13.39 -15.33
CA ALA A 65 9.18 13.24 -14.43
C ALA A 65 8.95 12.10 -13.43
N SER A 66 10.02 11.43 -12.99
CA SER A 66 9.94 10.28 -12.08
C SER A 66 11.12 10.15 -11.14
N PHE A 67 10.95 9.35 -10.10
CA PHE A 67 12.02 8.91 -9.19
C PHE A 67 11.84 7.44 -8.85
N GLU A 68 12.95 6.75 -8.58
CA GLU A 68 12.96 5.34 -8.14
C GLU A 68 12.90 5.27 -6.62
N ILE A 69 12.15 4.31 -6.09
CA ILE A 69 12.14 3.96 -4.68
C ILE A 69 13.13 2.82 -4.50
N SER A 70 14.27 3.07 -3.84
CA SER A 70 15.34 2.10 -3.64
C SER A 70 15.24 1.35 -2.31
N LYS A 71 14.51 1.91 -1.33
CA LYS A 71 14.28 1.31 -0.02
C LYS A 71 12.99 1.84 0.60
N LEU A 72 12.23 0.98 1.23
CA LEU A 72 11.04 1.34 2.00
C LEU A 72 11.27 1.10 3.49
N VAL A 73 10.85 2.06 4.30
CA VAL A 73 10.81 1.94 5.75
C VAL A 73 9.37 2.15 6.20
N LEU A 74 8.83 1.16 6.91
CA LEU A 74 7.48 1.16 7.45
C LEU A 74 7.56 1.10 8.97
N GLU A 75 6.67 1.79 9.65
CA GLU A 75 6.50 1.64 11.09
C GLU A 75 5.65 0.40 11.39
N LYS A 76 5.82 -0.16 12.58
CA LYS A 76 4.95 -1.24 13.04
C LYS A 76 3.50 -0.75 13.10
N ASP A 77 2.58 -1.53 12.54
CA ASP A 77 1.16 -1.20 12.42
C ASP A 77 0.86 0.08 11.59
N ASP A 78 1.74 0.38 10.62
CA ASP A 78 1.66 1.57 9.79
C ASP A 78 0.38 1.59 8.93
N LYS A 79 -0.27 2.74 8.91
CA LYS A 79 -1.43 3.01 8.05
C LYS A 79 -0.98 3.44 6.64
N VAL A 80 -0.32 2.53 5.93
CA VAL A 80 0.28 2.76 4.62
C VAL A 80 -0.67 3.43 3.64
N LEU A 81 -1.93 2.98 3.58
CA LEU A 81 -2.92 3.55 2.65
C LEU A 81 -3.29 5.00 2.98
N GLU A 82 -3.38 5.36 4.28
CA GLU A 82 -3.62 6.75 4.68
C GLU A 82 -2.44 7.65 4.31
N LYS A 83 -1.22 7.18 4.52
CA LYS A 83 0.01 7.91 4.14
C LYS A 83 0.10 8.10 2.61
N LEU A 84 -0.17 7.06 1.82
CA LEU A 84 -0.21 7.17 0.35
C LEU A 84 -1.31 8.12 -0.13
N LYS A 85 -2.48 8.12 0.54
CA LYS A 85 -3.56 9.06 0.23
C LYS A 85 -3.08 10.51 0.36
N ASN A 86 -2.35 10.83 1.42
CA ASN A 86 -1.78 12.17 1.61
C ASN A 86 -0.82 12.54 0.47
N VAL A 87 0.00 11.60 0.00
CA VAL A 87 0.93 11.82 -1.12
C VAL A 87 0.16 12.08 -2.42
N TYR A 88 -0.82 11.26 -2.75
CA TYR A 88 -1.55 11.39 -4.03
C TYR A 88 -2.50 12.59 -4.05
N GLN A 89 -3.00 13.03 -2.89
CA GLN A 89 -3.85 14.21 -2.79
C GLN A 89 -3.19 15.51 -3.28
N LEU A 90 -1.87 15.60 -3.31
CA LEU A 90 -1.14 16.74 -3.89
C LEU A 90 -1.51 17.03 -5.35
N LEU A 91 -1.90 16.00 -6.09
CA LEU A 91 -2.29 16.12 -7.50
C LEU A 91 -3.81 16.11 -7.71
N SER A 92 -4.61 16.04 -6.64
CA SER A 92 -6.07 15.99 -6.73
C SER A 92 -6.64 17.25 -7.38
N GLY A 93 -7.56 17.07 -8.32
CA GLY A 93 -8.26 18.17 -9.02
C GLY A 93 -7.42 18.96 -10.01
N THR A 94 -6.15 18.59 -10.25
CA THR A 94 -5.21 19.34 -11.11
C THR A 94 -5.26 18.96 -12.58
N GLY A 95 -5.81 17.80 -12.94
CA GLY A 95 -5.73 17.23 -14.29
C GLY A 95 -4.46 16.44 -14.58
N ASN A 96 -3.49 16.45 -13.65
CA ASN A 96 -2.23 15.74 -13.79
C ASN A 96 -2.38 14.24 -13.44
N SER A 97 -1.43 13.45 -13.94
CA SER A 97 -1.39 12.00 -13.71
C SER A 97 -0.35 11.65 -12.65
N ILE A 98 -0.66 10.64 -11.83
CA ILE A 98 0.32 9.93 -11.03
C ILE A 98 0.39 8.49 -11.52
N ALA A 99 1.59 7.95 -11.61
CA ALA A 99 1.77 6.57 -11.99
C ALA A 99 2.78 5.87 -11.09
N MET A 100 2.51 4.59 -10.82
CA MET A 100 3.51 3.68 -10.28
C MET A 100 3.93 2.72 -11.39
N ILE A 101 5.22 2.64 -11.63
CA ILE A 101 5.80 1.76 -12.66
C ILE A 101 6.63 0.70 -11.93
N ILE A 102 6.24 -0.55 -12.09
CA ILE A 102 6.91 -1.71 -11.50
C ILE A 102 7.50 -2.54 -12.63
N ASN A 103 8.81 -2.50 -12.77
CA ASN A 103 9.53 -3.36 -13.69
C ASN A 103 10.05 -4.59 -12.94
N ARG A 104 9.60 -5.77 -13.33
CA ARG A 104 9.95 -7.04 -12.70
C ARG A 104 10.68 -7.95 -13.70
N SER A 105 11.96 -8.19 -13.46
CA SER A 105 12.78 -9.16 -14.15
C SER A 105 13.09 -10.36 -13.24
N PHE A 106 13.70 -11.40 -13.78
CA PHE A 106 14.09 -12.59 -13.00
C PHE A 106 14.90 -12.24 -11.74
N ARG A 107 15.79 -11.24 -11.82
CA ARG A 107 16.74 -10.92 -10.75
C ARG A 107 16.28 -9.82 -9.81
N GLN A 108 15.50 -8.87 -10.30
CA GLN A 108 15.17 -7.66 -9.54
C GLN A 108 13.79 -7.12 -9.89
N CYS A 109 13.24 -6.38 -8.96
CA CYS A 109 12.07 -5.55 -9.11
C CYS A 109 12.49 -4.10 -8.89
N ARG A 110 12.11 -3.20 -9.78
CA ARG A 110 12.32 -1.75 -9.65
C ARG A 110 10.99 -1.07 -9.59
N ILE A 111 10.84 -0.13 -8.69
CA ILE A 111 9.57 0.59 -8.48
C ILE A 111 9.84 2.09 -8.61
N PHE A 112 9.08 2.73 -9.49
CA PHE A 112 9.15 4.16 -9.74
C PHE A 112 7.80 4.81 -9.44
N LEU A 113 7.85 6.02 -8.90
CA LEU A 113 6.73 6.94 -8.93
C LEU A 113 6.98 8.01 -9.99
N ALA A 114 6.00 8.25 -10.82
CA ALA A 114 6.08 9.19 -11.93
C ALA A 114 4.88 10.14 -11.93
N VAL A 115 5.09 11.37 -12.37
CA VAL A 115 4.07 12.41 -12.52
C VAL A 115 4.04 12.84 -13.96
N GLY A 116 2.83 12.83 -14.54
CA GLY A 116 2.56 13.36 -15.89
C GLY A 116 1.75 14.65 -15.83
N THR A 117 2.11 15.65 -16.63
CA THR A 117 1.39 16.92 -16.74
C THR A 117 0.61 17.00 -18.05
N GLU A 118 -0.49 17.76 -18.04
CA GLU A 118 -1.34 17.95 -19.23
C GLU A 118 -0.68 18.89 -20.27
N HIS A 119 0.30 19.67 -19.84
CA HIS A 119 1.00 20.64 -20.66
C HIS A 119 2.47 20.27 -20.81
N ASP A 120 3.08 20.62 -21.94
CA ASP A 120 4.50 20.43 -22.23
C ASP A 120 5.35 21.44 -21.42
N ASP A 121 5.33 21.29 -20.11
CA ASP A 121 6.08 22.09 -19.16
C ASP A 121 6.94 21.18 -18.30
N SER A 122 8.20 21.03 -18.72
CA SER A 122 9.16 20.16 -18.06
C SER A 122 9.49 20.62 -16.63
N GLU A 123 9.49 21.94 -16.40
CA GLU A 123 9.76 22.49 -15.08
C GLU A 123 8.59 22.19 -14.12
N LEU A 124 7.35 22.31 -14.62
CA LEU A 124 6.17 21.93 -13.83
C LEU A 124 6.17 20.44 -13.50
N ALA A 125 6.45 19.56 -14.47
CA ALA A 125 6.50 18.12 -14.24
C ALA A 125 7.55 17.75 -13.17
N LYS A 126 8.75 18.37 -13.25
CA LYS A 126 9.81 18.15 -12.26
C LYS A 126 9.42 18.66 -10.88
N ASN A 127 8.90 19.87 -10.78
CA ASN A 127 8.51 20.47 -9.51
C ASN A 127 7.41 19.64 -8.84
N LEU A 128 6.42 19.15 -9.58
CA LEU A 128 5.38 18.28 -9.05
C LEU A 128 5.95 16.94 -8.61
N ALA A 129 6.85 16.33 -9.37
CA ALA A 129 7.50 15.08 -8.99
C ALA A 129 8.38 15.26 -7.74
N MET A 130 9.08 16.38 -7.60
CA MET A 130 9.83 16.73 -6.37
C MET A 130 8.88 16.85 -5.17
N ASN A 131 7.76 17.56 -5.31
CA ASN A 131 6.78 17.69 -4.24
C ASN A 131 6.19 16.32 -3.83
N VAL A 132 5.92 15.44 -4.80
CA VAL A 132 5.44 14.07 -4.53
C VAL A 132 6.52 13.25 -3.83
N ARG A 133 7.80 13.35 -4.24
CA ARG A 133 8.93 12.69 -3.58
C ARG A 133 9.09 13.16 -2.14
N ASP A 134 9.09 14.46 -1.90
CA ASP A 134 9.24 15.03 -0.57
C ASP A 134 8.08 14.66 0.35
N ALA A 135 6.84 14.67 -0.18
CA ALA A 135 5.68 14.19 0.55
C ALA A 135 5.77 12.68 0.84
N PHE A 136 6.28 11.88 -0.11
CA PHE A 136 6.50 10.45 0.09
C PHE A 136 7.51 10.21 1.22
N LEU A 137 8.68 10.86 1.17
CA LEU A 137 9.71 10.76 2.21
C LEU A 137 9.21 11.27 3.57
N GLY A 138 8.40 12.35 3.59
CA GLY A 138 7.79 12.87 4.80
C GLY A 138 6.77 11.93 5.45
N ASN A 139 6.05 11.14 4.64
CA ASN A 139 5.10 10.13 5.14
C ASN A 139 5.77 8.79 5.48
N PHE A 140 6.90 8.46 4.83
CA PHE A 140 7.67 7.22 5.03
C PHE A 140 9.12 7.54 5.45
N PRO A 141 9.34 8.06 6.67
CA PRO A 141 10.67 8.49 7.12
C PRO A 141 11.68 7.34 7.10
N GLY A 142 12.90 7.62 6.61
CA GLY A 142 13.96 6.61 6.47
C GLY A 142 13.90 5.77 5.19
N SER A 143 12.86 5.94 4.38
CA SER A 143 12.83 5.41 3.02
C SER A 143 13.83 6.17 2.14
N GLU A 144 14.32 5.51 1.09
CA GLU A 144 15.31 6.08 0.18
C GLU A 144 14.70 6.15 -1.23
N CYS A 145 14.84 7.32 -1.85
CA CYS A 145 14.44 7.57 -3.22
C CYS A 145 15.58 8.26 -3.96
N ASP A 146 15.72 7.92 -5.23
CA ASP A 146 16.67 8.61 -6.11
C ASP A 146 16.23 10.05 -6.39
N ASP A 147 17.11 10.82 -7.04
CA ASP A 147 16.77 12.15 -7.53
C ASP A 147 15.69 12.07 -8.62
N VAL A 148 14.94 13.17 -8.74
CA VAL A 148 13.91 13.29 -9.78
C VAL A 148 14.57 13.45 -11.14
N HIS A 149 14.26 12.54 -12.06
CA HIS A 149 14.80 12.50 -13.40
C HIS A 149 13.75 12.83 -14.44
N TYR A 150 14.18 13.51 -15.49
CA TYR A 150 13.42 13.64 -16.73
C TYR A 150 13.59 12.43 -17.63
N TYR A 151 12.72 12.28 -18.57
CA TYR A 151 12.82 11.27 -19.63
C TYR A 151 14.14 11.33 -20.42
N SER A 152 14.69 12.54 -20.62
CA SER A 152 15.91 12.77 -21.42
C SER A 152 17.22 12.36 -20.74
N ASP A 153 17.24 12.18 -19.43
CA ASP A 153 18.50 12.05 -18.69
C ASP A 153 19.18 10.67 -18.85
N GLY A 154 18.54 9.70 -19.49
CA GLY A 154 19.13 8.46 -19.98
C GLY A 154 19.76 7.53 -18.93
N ARG A 155 19.74 7.91 -17.65
CA ARG A 155 20.35 7.15 -16.55
C ARG A 155 19.28 6.58 -15.62
N GLY A 156 18.98 5.29 -15.82
CA GLY A 156 18.28 4.52 -14.78
C GLY A 156 16.81 4.85 -14.56
N SER A 157 16.24 5.77 -15.31
CA SER A 157 14.87 6.24 -15.11
C SER A 157 13.82 5.20 -15.52
N ALA A 158 12.61 5.35 -14.98
CA ALA A 158 11.41 4.61 -15.39
C ALA A 158 11.22 4.61 -16.92
N PHE A 159 11.77 5.59 -17.59
CA PHE A 159 11.61 5.84 -19.02
C PHE A 159 12.51 4.98 -19.91
N ASN A 160 13.61 4.43 -19.41
CA ASN A 160 14.33 3.39 -20.15
C ASN A 160 13.45 2.17 -20.37
N VAL A 161 12.47 1.97 -19.49
CA VAL A 161 11.47 0.91 -19.58
C VAL A 161 10.42 1.23 -20.65
N LEU A 162 10.14 2.51 -20.91
CA LEU A 162 9.09 2.97 -21.85
C LEU A 162 9.66 3.49 -23.17
N ASN A 163 10.98 3.53 -23.34
CA ASN A 163 11.62 4.11 -24.53
C ASN A 163 11.20 3.40 -25.81
N GLU A 164 10.78 4.16 -26.79
CA GLU A 164 10.30 3.67 -28.08
C GLU A 164 11.34 2.86 -28.88
N ASN A 165 12.63 3.15 -28.68
CA ASN A 165 13.70 2.59 -29.51
C ASN A 165 14.34 1.33 -28.93
N THR A 166 14.13 0.99 -27.69
CA THR A 166 14.87 -0.11 -27.03
C THR A 166 14.01 -1.21 -26.45
N GLY A 167 12.68 -1.08 -26.43
CA GLY A 167 11.87 -2.04 -25.68
C GLY A 167 12.31 -2.15 -24.22
N PHE A 168 11.81 -3.11 -23.47
CA PHE A 168 12.28 -3.41 -22.13
C PHE A 168 13.73 -3.89 -22.14
N GLY A 169 14.69 -3.09 -21.62
CA GLY A 169 16.08 -3.49 -21.57
C GLY A 169 16.70 -3.98 -22.90
N GLY A 170 16.10 -3.60 -24.04
CA GLY A 170 16.48 -4.04 -25.39
C GLY A 170 15.61 -5.17 -25.96
N VAL A 171 14.55 -5.57 -25.28
CA VAL A 171 13.59 -6.60 -25.74
C VAL A 171 12.31 -5.94 -26.21
N ASP A 172 11.90 -6.20 -27.46
CA ASP A 172 10.61 -5.74 -28.00
C ASP A 172 9.45 -6.41 -27.27
N PHE A 173 8.61 -5.66 -26.57
CA PHE A 173 7.39 -6.24 -26.04
C PHE A 173 6.29 -6.32 -27.10
N ASN A 174 5.70 -7.49 -27.20
CA ASN A 174 4.72 -7.81 -28.22
C ASN A 174 3.31 -7.91 -27.68
N SER A 175 3.12 -7.69 -26.38
CA SER A 175 1.82 -7.87 -25.75
C SER A 175 1.57 -6.81 -24.70
N ILE A 176 0.34 -6.28 -24.69
CA ILE A 176 -0.15 -5.31 -23.71
C ILE A 176 -1.48 -5.80 -23.16
N GLY A 177 -1.61 -5.84 -21.85
CA GLY A 177 -2.86 -6.04 -21.11
C GLY A 177 -3.32 -4.72 -20.49
N ILE A 178 -4.62 -4.46 -20.53
CA ILE A 178 -5.26 -3.34 -19.85
C ILE A 178 -6.28 -3.88 -18.87
N VAL A 179 -6.15 -3.53 -17.59
CA VAL A 179 -7.09 -3.91 -16.54
C VAL A 179 -7.82 -2.67 -16.03
N SER A 180 -9.14 -2.75 -16.05
CA SER A 180 -10.05 -1.68 -15.61
C SER A 180 -10.97 -2.23 -14.53
N ASN A 181 -10.92 -1.67 -13.33
CA ASN A 181 -11.79 -2.05 -12.22
C ASN A 181 -11.81 -0.98 -11.13
N ILE A 182 -12.83 -1.03 -10.30
CA ILE A 182 -12.88 -0.27 -9.05
C ILE A 182 -12.18 -1.08 -7.97
N ALA A 183 -11.07 -0.56 -7.44
CA ALA A 183 -10.31 -1.20 -6.39
C ALA A 183 -11.03 -1.05 -5.03
N THR A 184 -11.46 -2.17 -4.43
CA THR A 184 -12.13 -2.17 -3.12
C THR A 184 -11.68 -3.36 -2.28
N ASP A 185 -11.88 -3.31 -0.97
CA ASP A 185 -11.56 -4.42 -0.07
C ASP A 185 -12.63 -5.51 -0.09
N PHE A 186 -12.23 -6.75 0.15
CA PHE A 186 -13.15 -7.88 0.36
C PHE A 186 -13.85 -7.80 1.73
N SER A 187 -13.11 -7.42 2.77
CA SER A 187 -13.57 -7.15 4.13
C SER A 187 -12.48 -6.38 4.87
N GLU A 188 -12.80 -5.80 6.03
CA GLU A 188 -11.83 -5.10 6.87
C GLU A 188 -10.63 -5.99 7.29
N GLU A 189 -10.82 -7.31 7.40
CA GLU A 189 -9.78 -8.27 7.77
C GLU A 189 -8.79 -8.59 6.62
N PHE A 190 -9.17 -8.35 5.34
CA PHE A 190 -8.34 -8.64 4.17
C PHE A 190 -7.65 -7.41 3.56
N SER A 191 -7.73 -6.26 4.19
CA SER A 191 -7.10 -5.01 3.71
C SER A 191 -5.55 -5.04 3.67
N THR A 192 -4.94 -6.16 4.09
CA THR A 192 -3.48 -6.31 4.23
C THR A 192 -2.77 -6.89 3.01
N GLN A 193 -3.47 -7.11 1.88
CA GLN A 193 -2.82 -7.67 0.68
C GLN A 193 -2.17 -6.55 -0.14
N GLY A 194 -0.85 -6.48 -0.12
CA GLY A 194 -0.07 -5.54 -0.92
C GLY A 194 0.29 -6.08 -2.31
N ILE A 195 0.88 -5.21 -3.12
CA ILE A 195 1.31 -5.52 -4.49
C ILE A 195 2.44 -6.58 -4.53
N GLU A 196 3.13 -6.81 -3.40
CA GLU A 196 4.15 -7.85 -3.27
C GLU A 196 3.63 -9.24 -3.63
N LYS A 197 2.36 -9.53 -3.39
CA LYS A 197 1.77 -10.83 -3.76
C LYS A 197 1.70 -11.05 -5.27
N LEU A 198 1.51 -9.98 -6.04
CA LEU A 198 1.61 -10.06 -7.50
C LEU A 198 3.05 -10.26 -7.92
N ILE A 199 3.99 -9.51 -7.32
CA ILE A 199 5.41 -9.57 -7.67
C ILE A 199 5.99 -10.95 -7.39
N ASP A 200 5.65 -11.55 -6.25
CA ASP A 200 6.15 -12.86 -5.81
C ASP A 200 5.34 -14.04 -6.38
N GLY A 201 4.08 -13.81 -6.73
CA GLY A 201 3.18 -14.84 -7.24
C GLY A 201 3.48 -15.26 -8.68
N ILE A 202 4.21 -14.42 -9.45
CA ILE A 202 4.55 -14.73 -10.85
C ILE A 202 5.99 -15.25 -10.92
N SER A 203 6.13 -16.52 -11.33
CA SER A 203 7.43 -17.14 -11.53
C SER A 203 8.00 -16.77 -12.91
N LEU A 204 9.19 -16.16 -12.92
CA LEU A 204 9.88 -15.71 -14.13
C LEU A 204 11.05 -16.63 -14.48
N GLY A 205 11.22 -16.92 -15.77
CA GLY A 205 12.43 -17.48 -16.33
C GLY A 205 13.57 -16.44 -16.42
N LYS A 206 14.80 -16.89 -16.72
CA LYS A 206 15.99 -16.01 -16.72
C LYS A 206 15.90 -14.80 -17.65
N ASP A 207 15.20 -14.96 -18.77
CA ASP A 207 15.06 -13.94 -19.82
C ASP A 207 13.64 -13.38 -19.88
N GLU A 208 12.81 -13.67 -18.87
CA GLU A 208 11.45 -13.19 -18.78
C GLU A 208 11.37 -11.95 -17.90
N GLU A 209 10.54 -11.01 -18.36
CA GLU A 209 10.24 -9.78 -17.63
C GLU A 209 8.84 -9.27 -17.97
N TYR A 210 8.27 -8.52 -17.05
CA TYR A 210 7.06 -7.72 -17.30
C TYR A 210 7.16 -6.37 -16.62
N THR A 211 6.42 -5.40 -17.15
CA THR A 211 6.23 -4.10 -16.52
C THR A 211 4.76 -3.86 -16.26
N LEU A 212 4.46 -3.49 -15.03
CA LEU A 212 3.15 -3.04 -14.59
C LEU A 212 3.18 -1.53 -14.44
N ILE A 213 2.26 -0.83 -15.12
CA ILE A 213 2.11 0.62 -15.07
C ILE A 213 0.71 0.92 -14.56
N LEU A 214 0.63 1.46 -13.35
CA LEU A 214 -0.60 1.85 -12.68
C LEU A 214 -0.77 3.35 -12.84
N VAL A 215 -1.72 3.79 -13.67
CA VAL A 215 -1.91 5.22 -13.95
C VAL A 215 -3.23 5.71 -13.37
N GLY A 216 -3.14 6.75 -12.55
CA GLY A 216 -4.28 7.52 -12.05
C GLY A 216 -4.20 8.96 -12.55
N ARG A 217 -5.17 9.39 -13.36
CA ARG A 217 -5.28 10.78 -13.80
C ARG A 217 -6.32 11.52 -12.97
N SER A 218 -5.92 12.59 -12.33
CA SER A 218 -6.80 13.43 -11.52
C SER A 218 -7.81 14.16 -12.41
N MET A 219 -9.07 14.15 -12.01
CA MET A 219 -10.14 14.82 -12.75
C MET A 219 -10.38 16.22 -12.18
N PRO A 220 -10.35 17.27 -13.02
CA PRO A 220 -10.69 18.62 -12.59
C PRO A 220 -12.12 18.74 -12.04
N ALA A 221 -12.33 19.65 -11.09
CA ALA A 221 -13.60 19.81 -10.37
C ALA A 221 -14.81 20.07 -11.29
N ASN A 222 -14.62 20.77 -12.41
CA ASN A 222 -15.67 21.02 -13.39
C ASN A 222 -16.16 19.73 -14.06
N GLN A 223 -15.25 18.76 -14.32
CA GLN A 223 -15.62 17.46 -14.91
C GLN A 223 -16.32 16.57 -13.88
N LEU A 224 -15.92 16.62 -12.61
CA LEU A 224 -16.63 15.96 -11.52
C LEU A 224 -18.08 16.44 -11.44
N MET A 225 -18.31 17.75 -11.48
CA MET A 225 -19.65 18.33 -11.48
C MET A 225 -20.48 17.89 -12.69
N GLN A 226 -19.88 17.82 -13.89
CA GLN A 226 -20.55 17.29 -15.08
C GLN A 226 -21.00 15.85 -14.90
N LYS A 227 -20.13 14.97 -14.37
CA LYS A 227 -20.49 13.57 -14.08
C LYS A 227 -21.64 13.46 -13.07
N LYS A 228 -21.62 14.25 -12.00
CA LYS A 228 -22.72 14.29 -11.02
C LYS A 228 -24.03 14.68 -11.70
N ASN A 229 -24.02 15.73 -12.52
CA ASN A 229 -25.21 16.18 -13.25
C ASN A 229 -25.72 15.12 -14.24
N GLU A 230 -24.85 14.35 -14.89
CA GLU A 230 -25.25 13.23 -15.74
C GLU A 230 -25.96 12.14 -14.96
N LEU A 231 -25.46 11.75 -13.79
CA LEU A 231 -26.13 10.77 -12.92
C LEU A 231 -27.49 11.27 -12.43
N TYR A 232 -27.60 12.52 -12.00
CA TYR A 232 -28.88 13.13 -11.62
C TYR A 232 -29.90 13.09 -12.76
N ARG A 233 -29.46 13.38 -13.99
CA ARG A 233 -30.33 13.32 -15.18
C ARG A 233 -30.78 11.90 -15.49
N LEU A 234 -29.88 10.91 -15.37
CA LEU A 234 -30.21 9.50 -15.57
C LEU A 234 -31.18 9.00 -14.49
N TYR A 235 -30.93 9.33 -13.24
CA TYR A 235 -31.82 9.00 -12.12
C TYR A 235 -33.22 9.58 -12.32
N THR A 236 -33.30 10.88 -12.59
CA THR A 236 -34.57 11.58 -12.84
C THR A 236 -35.30 11.03 -14.06
N GLY A 237 -34.54 10.64 -15.11
CA GLY A 237 -35.11 10.05 -16.31
C GLY A 237 -35.68 8.65 -16.12
N LEU A 238 -35.07 7.84 -15.23
CA LEU A 238 -35.47 6.46 -14.96
C LEU A 238 -36.48 6.33 -13.83
N SER A 239 -36.45 7.22 -12.83
CA SER A 239 -37.31 7.12 -11.64
C SER A 239 -38.82 6.97 -11.92
N PRO A 240 -39.43 7.61 -12.95
CA PRO A 240 -40.83 7.42 -13.27
C PRO A 240 -41.18 5.99 -13.71
N PHE A 241 -40.20 5.19 -14.15
CA PHE A 241 -40.42 3.83 -14.64
C PHE A 241 -40.20 2.76 -13.55
N ALA A 242 -39.74 3.15 -12.35
CA ALA A 242 -39.48 2.23 -11.25
C ALA A 242 -40.75 1.58 -10.71
N SER A 243 -41.87 2.31 -10.74
CA SER A 243 -43.15 1.81 -10.29
C SER A 243 -44.30 2.40 -11.12
N VAL A 244 -45.24 1.57 -11.49
CA VAL A 244 -46.46 1.97 -12.17
C VAL A 244 -47.66 1.70 -11.24
N GLN A 245 -48.39 2.76 -10.92
CA GLN A 245 -49.57 2.65 -10.08
C GLN A 245 -50.85 2.64 -10.93
N ARG A 246 -51.68 1.64 -10.77
CA ARG A 246 -52.95 1.52 -11.45
C ARG A 246 -54.09 1.57 -10.44
N ASN A 247 -55.01 2.52 -10.64
CA ASN A 247 -56.19 2.69 -9.80
C ASN A 247 -57.44 2.25 -10.57
N TRP A 248 -58.40 1.54 -9.91
CA TRP A 248 -59.66 1.15 -10.49
C TRP A 248 -60.82 1.26 -9.47
N ASN A 249 -62.03 1.46 -9.97
CA ASN A 249 -63.23 1.47 -9.14
C ASN A 249 -63.79 0.06 -8.96
N PHE A 250 -64.41 -0.19 -7.81
CA PHE A 250 -64.86 -1.51 -7.35
C PHE A 250 -65.85 -2.23 -8.27
N GLN A 251 -66.60 -1.50 -9.12
CA GLN A 251 -67.53 -2.12 -10.06
C GLN A 251 -66.89 -2.89 -11.21
N GLU A 252 -65.72 -2.54 -11.59
CA GLU A 252 -64.91 -3.25 -12.63
C GLU A 252 -64.09 -4.40 -12.04
N SER A 253 -63.80 -4.38 -10.74
CA SER A 253 -62.95 -5.38 -10.08
C SER A 253 -63.62 -6.75 -9.89
N LYS A 254 -65.00 -6.83 -9.90
CA LYS A 254 -65.67 -8.10 -9.75
C LYS A 254 -65.46 -9.09 -10.89
N SER A 255 -65.27 -8.63 -12.10
CA SER A 255 -64.94 -9.50 -13.23
C SER A 255 -63.50 -9.96 -13.26
N TRP A 256 -62.62 -9.20 -12.60
CA TRP A 256 -61.19 -9.45 -12.58
C TRP A 256 -60.79 -10.42 -11.43
N SER A 257 -61.42 -10.31 -10.26
CA SER A 257 -61.16 -11.20 -9.14
C SER A 257 -61.68 -12.65 -9.38
N GLN A 258 -62.65 -12.86 -10.28
CA GLN A 258 -63.09 -14.20 -10.66
C GLN A 258 -62.12 -14.92 -11.63
N ASN A 259 -61.28 -14.17 -12.37
CA ASN A 259 -60.28 -14.76 -13.26
C ASN A 259 -58.91 -15.01 -12.58
N LEU A 260 -58.70 -14.47 -11.36
CA LEU A 260 -57.53 -14.72 -10.53
C LEU A 260 -57.72 -15.81 -9.48
N GLY A 261 -58.86 -16.55 -9.55
CA GLY A 261 -59.17 -17.65 -8.66
C GLY A 261 -58.32 -18.87 -8.92
N VAL A 262 -57.37 -19.04 -8.03
CA VAL A 262 -56.81 -20.30 -7.56
C VAL A 262 -56.69 -21.43 -8.59
N SER A 263 -55.52 -21.51 -9.21
CA SER A 263 -54.88 -22.81 -9.47
C SER A 263 -53.37 -22.60 -9.63
N GLY A 264 -52.60 -23.39 -8.89
CA GLY A 264 -51.16 -23.36 -8.98
C GLY A 264 -50.70 -23.65 -10.41
N GLY A 265 -49.77 -22.86 -10.92
CA GLY A 265 -49.11 -23.07 -12.22
C GLY A 265 -49.78 -22.31 -13.38
N ALA A 266 -50.32 -21.13 -13.17
CA ALA A 266 -50.85 -20.33 -14.27
C ALA A 266 -49.78 -19.46 -14.90
N GLU A 267 -49.49 -19.77 -16.17
CA GLU A 267 -48.91 -18.80 -17.10
C GLU A 267 -49.77 -17.52 -17.08
N LEU A 268 -49.14 -16.37 -16.92
CA LEU A 268 -49.79 -15.07 -17.00
C LEU A 268 -50.48 -14.92 -18.36
N PRO A 269 -51.77 -14.52 -18.43
CA PRO A 269 -52.45 -14.33 -19.70
C PRO A 269 -51.71 -13.29 -20.56
N ASP A 270 -51.61 -13.58 -21.83
CA ASP A 270 -50.79 -12.91 -22.86
C ASP A 270 -51.14 -11.45 -23.12
N ALA A 271 -52.10 -10.87 -22.47
CA ALA A 271 -52.42 -9.46 -22.64
C ALA A 271 -53.19 -8.88 -21.44
N ILE A 272 -52.50 -8.10 -20.62
CA ILE A 272 -53.18 -7.05 -19.84
C ILE A 272 -53.20 -5.82 -20.75
N PRO A 273 -54.35 -5.35 -21.23
CA PRO A 273 -54.39 -4.17 -22.11
C PRO A 273 -53.82 -2.96 -21.38
N GLY A 274 -52.78 -2.35 -21.95
CA GLY A 274 -52.19 -1.13 -21.46
C GLY A 274 -50.85 -1.25 -20.72
N LEU A 275 -50.26 -2.44 -20.55
CA LEU A 275 -48.89 -2.60 -20.06
C LEU A 275 -47.94 -2.83 -21.22
N PRO A 276 -46.85 -2.05 -21.31
CA PRO A 276 -45.81 -2.32 -22.33
C PRO A 276 -45.13 -3.65 -22.02
N ARG A 277 -45.00 -4.53 -23.02
CA ARG A 277 -44.12 -5.69 -22.96
C ARG A 277 -42.68 -5.19 -22.98
N LEU A 278 -42.10 -5.12 -21.80
CA LEU A 278 -40.65 -4.96 -21.68
C LEU A 278 -40.01 -6.29 -22.03
N ASN A 279 -39.49 -6.39 -23.23
CA ASN A 279 -38.69 -7.54 -23.65
C ASN A 279 -37.30 -7.40 -23.03
N VAL A 280 -37.21 -7.61 -21.72
CA VAL A 280 -35.92 -7.65 -21.00
C VAL A 280 -35.51 -9.12 -20.96
N GLY A 281 -34.63 -9.49 -21.83
CA GLY A 281 -33.98 -10.80 -21.75
C GLY A 281 -33.38 -10.95 -20.36
N ALA A 282 -33.78 -11.98 -19.63
CA ALA A 282 -33.14 -12.60 -18.47
C ALA A 282 -33.32 -11.98 -17.07
N PHE A 283 -34.01 -10.85 -16.84
CA PHE A 283 -34.18 -10.31 -15.48
C PHE A 283 -35.56 -9.76 -15.15
N ALA A 284 -36.65 -10.42 -15.56
CA ALA A 284 -37.99 -10.04 -15.15
C ALA A 284 -38.43 -10.84 -13.92
N GLY A 285 -38.29 -10.24 -12.75
CA GLY A 285 -38.94 -10.70 -11.52
C GLY A 285 -40.14 -9.80 -11.24
N ILE A 286 -41.36 -10.26 -11.51
CA ILE A 286 -42.58 -9.54 -11.10
C ILE A 286 -42.84 -9.94 -9.65
N SER A 287 -42.66 -9.02 -8.70
CA SER A 287 -43.08 -9.23 -7.33
C SER A 287 -44.52 -8.75 -7.14
N HIS A 288 -45.38 -9.62 -6.63
CA HIS A 288 -46.78 -9.29 -6.32
C HIS A 288 -46.87 -8.46 -5.04
N GLY A 289 -47.30 -7.21 -5.16
CA GLY A 289 -47.65 -6.38 -4.02
C GLY A 289 -49.03 -6.76 -3.46
N THR A 290 -49.17 -6.85 -2.16
CA THR A 290 -50.43 -7.09 -1.47
C THR A 290 -51.40 -5.93 -1.66
N ALA A 291 -52.58 -6.20 -2.23
CA ALA A 291 -53.64 -5.22 -2.34
C ALA A 291 -54.35 -5.05 -0.99
N LYS A 292 -54.33 -3.86 -0.40
CA LYS A 292 -55.22 -3.46 0.70
C LYS A 292 -56.41 -2.74 0.11
N SER A 293 -57.57 -3.39 0.13
CA SER A 293 -58.86 -2.77 -0.25
C SER A 293 -59.48 -2.09 0.97
N THR A 294 -59.59 -0.77 0.92
CA THR A 294 -60.41 0.00 1.86
C THR A 294 -61.27 0.95 1.04
N GLY A 295 -62.56 0.59 0.85
CA GLY A 295 -63.52 1.44 0.17
C GLY A 295 -63.82 1.05 -1.29
N GLU A 296 -64.53 1.88 -2.03
CA GLU A 296 -65.07 1.63 -3.38
C GLU A 296 -64.05 1.60 -4.53
N GLY A 297 -62.76 1.53 -4.21
CA GLY A 297 -61.68 1.49 -5.20
C GLY A 297 -60.44 0.76 -4.71
N GLY A 298 -59.61 0.26 -5.62
CA GLY A 298 -58.33 -0.41 -5.33
C GLY A 298 -57.19 0.16 -6.14
N SER A 299 -55.97 0.01 -5.62
CA SER A 299 -54.74 0.36 -6.34
C SER A 299 -53.76 -0.82 -6.33
N VAL A 300 -53.08 -1.06 -7.44
CA VAL A 300 -51.98 -2.01 -7.56
C VAL A 300 -50.73 -1.25 -8.00
N THR A 301 -49.67 -1.44 -7.28
CA THR A 301 -48.34 -0.93 -7.67
C THR A 301 -47.53 -2.09 -8.25
N LEU A 302 -47.10 -1.96 -9.50
CA LEU A 302 -46.17 -2.87 -10.17
C LEU A 302 -44.81 -2.26 -10.12
N THR A 303 -43.81 -3.01 -9.62
CA THR A 303 -42.41 -2.55 -9.53
C THR A 303 -41.58 -3.30 -10.56
N GLU A 304 -40.88 -2.55 -11.42
CA GLU A 304 -39.89 -3.10 -12.36
C GLU A 304 -38.55 -3.27 -11.63
N TYR A 305 -38.17 -4.52 -11.36
CA TYR A 305 -37.00 -4.83 -10.56
C TYR A 305 -35.70 -4.36 -11.23
N GLY A 306 -35.57 -4.49 -12.57
CA GLY A 306 -34.38 -4.05 -13.32
C GLY A 306 -34.13 -2.55 -13.20
N VAL A 307 -35.22 -1.75 -13.36
CA VAL A 307 -35.13 -0.28 -13.22
C VAL A 307 -34.83 0.10 -11.77
N LYS A 308 -35.44 -0.57 -10.79
CA LYS A 308 -35.13 -0.32 -9.38
C LYS A 308 -33.66 -0.60 -9.04
N HIS A 309 -33.16 -1.75 -9.46
CA HIS A 309 -31.74 -2.09 -9.27
C HIS A 309 -30.80 -1.07 -9.93
N MET A 310 -31.16 -0.56 -11.10
CA MET A 310 -30.42 0.49 -11.78
C MET A 310 -30.40 1.79 -10.97
N LEU A 311 -31.53 2.20 -10.44
CA LEU A 311 -31.65 3.39 -9.59
C LEU A 311 -30.81 3.25 -8.31
N ASP A 312 -30.88 2.11 -7.63
CA ASP A 312 -30.07 1.81 -6.44
C ASP A 312 -28.57 1.88 -6.76
N THR A 313 -28.17 1.47 -7.96
CA THR A 313 -26.76 1.55 -8.40
C THR A 313 -26.34 2.98 -8.71
N ILE A 314 -27.20 3.76 -9.37
CA ILE A 314 -26.92 5.19 -9.63
C ILE A 314 -26.80 5.94 -8.30
N GLU A 315 -27.65 5.64 -7.31
CA GLU A 315 -27.61 6.25 -5.98
C GLU A 315 -26.26 5.97 -5.28
N LYS A 316 -25.82 4.72 -5.28
CA LYS A 316 -24.48 4.35 -4.77
C LYS A 316 -23.32 5.05 -5.50
N GLN A 317 -23.44 5.24 -6.82
CA GLN A 317 -22.45 6.01 -7.58
C GLN A 317 -22.48 7.50 -7.21
N MET A 318 -23.66 8.08 -6.96
CA MET A 318 -23.78 9.47 -6.49
C MET A 318 -23.12 9.64 -5.11
N GLU A 319 -23.39 8.74 -4.15
CA GLU A 319 -22.73 8.72 -2.85
C GLU A 319 -21.19 8.67 -2.96
N ARG A 320 -20.68 7.82 -3.87
CA ARG A 320 -19.22 7.77 -4.14
C ARG A 320 -18.68 9.11 -4.69
N LEU A 321 -19.40 9.75 -5.61
CA LEU A 321 -18.98 11.05 -6.15
C LEU A 321 -19.05 12.19 -5.13
N GLU A 322 -19.88 12.09 -4.10
CA GLU A 322 -19.89 13.03 -2.97
C GLU A 322 -18.59 12.91 -2.16
N LEU A 323 -18.11 11.70 -1.89
CA LEU A 323 -16.81 11.47 -1.25
C LEU A 323 -15.64 12.02 -2.09
N CYS A 324 -15.77 11.99 -3.43
CA CYS A 324 -14.76 12.50 -4.33
C CYS A 324 -14.63 14.03 -4.32
N GLU A 325 -15.58 14.80 -3.77
CA GLU A 325 -15.44 16.25 -3.61
C GLU A 325 -14.30 16.60 -2.67
N ALA A 326 -14.08 15.80 -1.63
CA ALA A 326 -13.00 15.98 -0.67
C ALA A 326 -11.69 15.28 -1.07
N LEU A 327 -11.78 14.11 -1.69
CA LEU A 327 -10.65 13.21 -1.92
C LEU A 327 -10.17 13.17 -3.39
N GLY A 328 -10.86 13.89 -4.27
CA GLY A 328 -10.63 13.85 -5.71
C GLY A 328 -11.24 12.64 -6.40
N LEU A 329 -11.53 12.82 -7.68
CA LEU A 329 -11.95 11.76 -8.60
C LEU A 329 -10.80 11.48 -9.57
N TRP A 330 -10.51 10.19 -9.78
CA TRP A 330 -9.39 9.73 -10.55
C TRP A 330 -9.83 8.76 -11.65
N GLN A 331 -9.39 8.99 -12.87
CA GLN A 331 -9.47 8.00 -13.93
C GLN A 331 -8.31 7.04 -13.79
N PHE A 332 -8.59 5.75 -13.68
CA PHE A 332 -7.57 4.74 -13.40
C PHE A 332 -7.63 3.58 -14.38
N SER A 333 -6.46 3.09 -14.78
CA SER A 333 -6.27 1.79 -15.43
C SER A 333 -4.87 1.24 -15.09
N ALA A 334 -4.77 -0.07 -15.03
CA ALA A 334 -3.49 -0.77 -14.95
C ALA A 334 -3.10 -1.31 -16.33
N TYR A 335 -1.83 -1.16 -16.68
CA TYR A 335 -1.26 -1.62 -17.94
C TYR A 335 -0.14 -2.61 -17.66
N ILE A 336 -0.18 -3.75 -18.32
CA ILE A 336 0.81 -4.80 -18.20
C ILE A 336 1.47 -5.04 -19.54
N LEU A 337 2.78 -4.94 -19.59
CA LEU A 337 3.58 -5.07 -20.80
C LEU A 337 4.60 -6.19 -20.63
N SER A 338 4.69 -7.06 -21.64
CA SER A 338 5.71 -8.14 -21.68
C SER A 338 5.93 -8.61 -23.11
N PRO A 339 7.10 -9.16 -23.44
CA PRO A 339 7.31 -9.94 -24.66
C PRO A 339 6.41 -11.17 -24.73
N ASP A 340 6.04 -11.76 -23.59
CA ASP A 340 5.22 -12.98 -23.48
C ASP A 340 3.78 -12.66 -23.07
N VAL A 341 2.83 -13.02 -23.95
CA VAL A 341 1.40 -12.87 -23.68
C VAL A 341 0.91 -13.68 -22.47
N ARG A 342 1.57 -14.78 -22.14
CA ARG A 342 1.26 -15.59 -20.96
C ARG A 342 1.45 -14.74 -19.69
N LEU A 343 2.59 -14.06 -19.57
CA LEU A 343 2.87 -13.17 -18.44
C LEU A 343 1.90 -12.02 -18.36
N VAL A 344 1.54 -11.43 -19.51
CA VAL A 344 0.53 -10.35 -19.57
C VAL A 344 -0.82 -10.85 -19.05
N SER A 345 -1.26 -12.03 -19.50
CA SER A 345 -2.53 -12.61 -19.04
C SER A 345 -2.49 -12.94 -17.55
N GLU A 346 -1.45 -13.61 -17.08
CA GLU A 346 -1.26 -14.02 -15.69
C GLU A 346 -1.23 -12.81 -14.76
N ALA A 347 -0.41 -11.80 -15.06
CA ALA A 347 -0.30 -10.58 -14.26
C ALA A 347 -1.60 -9.76 -14.27
N SER A 348 -2.32 -9.70 -15.42
CA SER A 348 -3.60 -9.00 -15.51
C SER A 348 -4.67 -9.63 -14.62
N HIS A 349 -4.82 -10.95 -14.66
CA HIS A 349 -5.78 -11.66 -13.82
C HIS A 349 -5.41 -11.58 -12.34
N MET A 350 -4.12 -11.67 -12.01
CA MET A 350 -3.63 -11.57 -10.63
C MET A 350 -3.85 -10.17 -10.07
N TYR A 351 -3.53 -9.13 -10.84
CA TYR A 351 -3.79 -7.74 -10.44
C TYR A 351 -5.29 -7.48 -10.21
N LEU A 352 -6.15 -7.93 -11.14
CA LEU A 352 -7.59 -7.83 -10.97
C LEU A 352 -8.07 -8.53 -9.70
N SER A 353 -7.59 -9.76 -9.47
CA SER A 353 -7.94 -10.55 -8.29
C SER A 353 -7.53 -9.87 -6.96
N LEU A 354 -6.36 -9.19 -6.93
CA LEU A 354 -5.89 -8.48 -5.75
C LEU A 354 -6.67 -7.20 -5.43
N THR A 355 -7.24 -6.57 -6.44
CA THR A 355 -7.91 -5.27 -6.31
C THR A 355 -9.44 -5.34 -6.36
N GLN A 356 -10.00 -6.48 -6.74
CA GLN A 356 -11.45 -6.67 -6.83
C GLN A 356 -12.03 -7.08 -5.48
N GLY A 357 -13.00 -6.31 -4.97
CA GLY A 357 -13.71 -6.56 -3.71
C GLY A 357 -15.21 -6.41 -3.82
N ASN A 358 -15.89 -6.35 -2.68
CA ASN A 358 -17.37 -6.39 -2.60
C ASN A 358 -18.11 -5.24 -3.31
N LYS A 359 -17.46 -4.08 -3.48
CA LYS A 359 -18.03 -2.90 -4.14
C LYS A 359 -17.51 -2.68 -5.57
N SER A 360 -16.65 -3.57 -6.08
CA SER A 360 -16.09 -3.45 -7.43
C SER A 360 -17.13 -3.64 -8.54
N ASN A 361 -18.29 -4.16 -8.24
CA ASN A 361 -19.37 -4.44 -9.22
C ASN A 361 -20.16 -3.20 -9.67
N LEU A 362 -19.82 -2.00 -9.16
CA LEU A 362 -20.49 -0.76 -9.58
C LEU A 362 -20.14 -0.34 -11.01
N GLU A 363 -18.96 -0.73 -11.51
CA GLU A 363 -18.57 -0.70 -12.92
C GLU A 363 -18.17 -2.11 -13.36
N ARG A 364 -18.18 -2.39 -14.65
CA ARG A 364 -17.82 -3.71 -15.16
C ARG A 364 -16.28 -3.88 -15.10
N PRO A 365 -15.75 -4.80 -14.29
CA PRO A 365 -14.31 -5.11 -14.35
C PRO A 365 -13.98 -5.74 -15.69
N ALA A 366 -12.82 -5.38 -16.24
CA ALA A 366 -12.42 -5.78 -17.59
C ALA A 366 -10.92 -6.04 -17.70
N ILE A 367 -10.57 -7.03 -18.51
CA ILE A 367 -9.22 -7.29 -19.00
C ILE A 367 -9.27 -7.32 -20.51
N ASN A 368 -8.45 -6.48 -21.15
CA ASN A 368 -8.30 -6.42 -22.60
C ASN A 368 -6.83 -6.69 -22.95
N ILE A 369 -6.55 -7.60 -23.88
CA ILE A 369 -5.20 -8.00 -24.25
C ILE A 369 -4.98 -7.83 -25.75
N TRP A 370 -3.91 -7.13 -26.11
CA TRP A 370 -3.36 -7.03 -27.46
C TRP A 370 -2.11 -7.89 -27.55
N ASN A 371 -2.06 -8.76 -28.56
CA ASN A 371 -0.93 -9.69 -28.75
C ASN A 371 -0.48 -9.64 -30.22
N ALA A 372 0.74 -9.21 -30.43
CA ALA A 372 1.36 -9.11 -31.75
C ALA A 372 2.24 -10.34 -32.11
N GLN A 373 2.27 -11.40 -31.28
CA GLN A 373 3.09 -12.60 -31.55
C GLN A 373 2.77 -13.26 -32.91
N GLY A 374 1.53 -13.12 -33.39
CA GLY A 374 1.12 -13.55 -34.74
C GLY A 374 1.55 -12.61 -35.87
N ARG A 375 2.29 -11.52 -35.57
CA ARG A 375 2.72 -10.49 -36.53
C ARG A 375 1.60 -9.88 -37.36
N ASN A 376 0.40 -9.75 -36.79
CA ASN A 376 -0.69 -9.04 -37.42
C ASN A 376 -0.36 -7.52 -37.47
N PRO A 377 -0.24 -6.90 -38.66
CA PRO A 377 0.14 -5.48 -38.80
C PRO A 377 -0.81 -4.53 -38.06
N THR A 378 -2.11 -4.83 -38.04
CA THR A 378 -3.11 -4.03 -37.34
C THR A 378 -2.88 -4.01 -35.83
N THR A 379 -2.63 -5.19 -35.24
CA THR A 379 -2.35 -5.29 -33.80
C THR A 379 -1.02 -4.63 -33.43
N ILE A 380 0.01 -4.77 -34.27
CA ILE A 380 1.29 -4.07 -34.06
C ILE A 380 1.07 -2.55 -34.06
N ALA A 381 0.30 -2.03 -35.03
CA ALA A 381 -0.01 -0.59 -35.06
C ALA A 381 -0.79 -0.11 -33.83
N GLU A 382 -1.75 -0.91 -33.35
CA GLU A 382 -2.50 -0.59 -32.12
C GLU A 382 -1.59 -0.59 -30.89
N ILE A 383 -0.69 -1.58 -30.75
CA ILE A 383 0.30 -1.63 -29.66
C ILE A 383 1.21 -0.40 -29.70
N THR A 384 1.67 0.01 -30.89
CA THR A 384 2.49 1.21 -31.04
C THR A 384 1.75 2.46 -30.57
N LYS A 385 0.47 2.60 -30.93
CA LYS A 385 -0.38 3.71 -30.45
C LYS A 385 -0.57 3.68 -28.94
N LEU A 386 -0.84 2.50 -28.36
CA LEU A 386 -0.96 2.33 -26.90
C LEU A 386 0.32 2.77 -26.18
N ARG A 387 1.50 2.41 -26.73
CA ARG A 387 2.79 2.84 -26.17
C ARG A 387 2.92 4.36 -26.14
N SER A 388 2.55 5.05 -27.22
CA SER A 388 2.63 6.52 -27.27
C SER A 388 1.80 7.19 -26.16
N TYR A 389 0.64 6.64 -25.80
CA TYR A 389 -0.12 7.13 -24.65
C TYR A 389 0.59 6.86 -23.33
N LEU A 390 1.12 5.65 -23.16
CA LEU A 390 1.76 5.23 -21.89
C LEU A 390 3.06 5.99 -21.62
N THR A 391 3.81 6.37 -22.65
CA THR A 391 5.04 7.19 -22.48
C THR A 391 4.72 8.59 -21.96
N HIS A 392 3.51 9.10 -22.18
CA HIS A 392 3.04 10.38 -21.64
C HIS A 392 2.22 10.22 -20.34
N LEU A 393 2.09 9.01 -19.81
CA LEU A 393 1.23 8.68 -18.67
C LEU A 393 -0.23 9.12 -18.87
N GLU A 394 -0.71 9.02 -20.11
CA GLU A 394 -2.09 9.27 -20.48
C GLU A 394 -2.86 7.98 -20.77
N HIS A 395 -4.17 8.03 -20.59
CA HIS A 395 -5.04 6.92 -20.92
C HIS A 395 -5.36 6.88 -22.40
N PRO A 396 -5.24 5.71 -23.06
CA PRO A 396 -5.59 5.54 -24.46
C PRO A 396 -7.05 5.90 -24.73
N ARG A 397 -7.27 6.53 -25.89
CA ARG A 397 -8.60 6.83 -26.43
C ARG A 397 -8.95 5.81 -27.50
N PHE A 398 -10.21 5.40 -27.49
CA PHE A 398 -10.71 4.35 -28.35
C PHE A 398 -11.91 4.83 -29.15
N VAL A 399 -11.96 4.47 -30.44
CA VAL A 399 -13.07 4.74 -31.35
C VAL A 399 -13.76 3.43 -31.69
N LYS A 400 -15.08 3.41 -31.62
CA LYS A 400 -15.88 2.23 -31.95
C LYS A 400 -15.71 1.88 -33.43
N LYS A 401 -15.39 0.61 -33.72
CA LYS A 401 -15.27 0.08 -35.09
C LYS A 401 -16.63 0.14 -35.80
N GLU A 402 -16.64 0.34 -37.10
CA GLU A 402 -17.89 0.33 -37.91
C GLU A 402 -18.45 -1.10 -38.02
N ASP A 403 -17.57 -2.09 -38.18
CA ASP A 403 -17.90 -3.51 -38.35
C ASP A 403 -17.84 -4.28 -37.01
N VAL A 404 -18.55 -3.77 -36.00
CA VAL A 404 -18.62 -4.51 -34.72
C VAL A 404 -19.48 -5.78 -34.88
N PRO A 405 -19.00 -6.98 -34.43
CA PRO A 405 -19.78 -8.20 -34.55
C PRO A 405 -21.19 -8.09 -33.98
N ASN A 406 -22.18 -8.56 -34.68
CA ASN A 406 -23.55 -8.62 -34.20
C ASN A 406 -23.64 -9.67 -33.09
N GLY A 407 -24.16 -9.30 -31.93
CA GLY A 407 -24.37 -10.24 -30.81
C GLY A 407 -24.15 -9.66 -29.41
N PHE A 408 -23.50 -8.51 -29.31
CA PHE A 408 -23.32 -7.86 -28.00
C PHE A 408 -24.61 -7.16 -27.57
N PHE A 409 -25.02 -7.45 -26.33
CA PHE A 409 -26.19 -6.83 -25.73
C PHE A 409 -26.00 -5.31 -25.66
N ASN A 410 -27.05 -4.55 -26.02
CA ASN A 410 -27.08 -3.09 -25.92
C ASN A 410 -25.99 -2.30 -26.70
N GLN A 411 -25.32 -2.92 -27.66
CA GLN A 411 -24.25 -2.36 -28.46
C GLN A 411 -24.57 -1.01 -29.13
N LYS A 412 -25.86 -0.75 -29.45
CA LYS A 412 -26.32 0.52 -30.06
C LYS A 412 -26.08 1.73 -29.17
N ASN A 413 -26.12 1.52 -27.83
CA ASN A 413 -25.95 2.57 -26.83
C ASN A 413 -24.48 2.76 -26.40
N TRP A 414 -23.55 1.91 -26.83
CA TRP A 414 -22.14 2.03 -26.51
C TRP A 414 -21.56 3.33 -27.10
N PRO A 415 -20.69 4.03 -26.34
CA PRO A 415 -20.12 5.31 -26.77
C PRO A 415 -19.33 5.17 -28.07
N LYS A 416 -19.40 6.17 -28.95
CA LYS A 416 -18.57 6.20 -30.16
C LYS A 416 -17.08 6.36 -29.84
N ARG A 417 -16.76 7.13 -28.79
CA ARG A 417 -15.42 7.33 -28.26
C ARG A 417 -15.42 7.03 -26.76
N THR A 418 -14.36 6.39 -26.27
CA THR A 418 -14.25 6.03 -24.87
C THR A 418 -12.78 5.92 -24.43
N THR A 419 -12.58 5.71 -23.14
CA THR A 419 -11.31 5.30 -22.53
C THR A 419 -11.47 3.95 -21.85
N CYS A 420 -10.37 3.32 -21.48
CA CYS A 420 -10.36 2.07 -20.71
C CYS A 420 -10.39 2.28 -19.20
N THR A 421 -10.75 3.47 -18.72
CA THR A 421 -10.60 3.84 -17.31
C THR A 421 -11.82 3.48 -16.46
N ALA A 422 -11.56 3.05 -15.22
CA ALA A 422 -12.50 3.09 -14.12
C ALA A 422 -12.39 4.42 -13.36
N ASP A 423 -13.49 4.86 -12.76
CA ASP A 423 -13.52 6.09 -11.96
C ASP A 423 -13.33 5.74 -10.48
N LEU A 424 -12.22 6.20 -9.87
CA LEU A 424 -11.84 5.91 -8.50
C LEU A 424 -11.89 7.15 -7.62
N SER A 425 -12.35 6.98 -6.38
CA SER A 425 -12.11 7.97 -5.31
C SER A 425 -10.64 7.92 -4.85
N GLY A 426 -10.18 8.93 -4.12
CA GLY A 426 -8.82 8.92 -3.57
C GLY A 426 -8.53 7.72 -2.65
N GLU A 427 -9.53 7.18 -1.95
CA GLU A 427 -9.39 5.96 -1.14
C GLU A 427 -9.26 4.68 -1.99
N GLU A 428 -9.96 4.62 -3.11
CA GLU A 428 -9.88 3.50 -4.05
C GLU A 428 -8.58 3.56 -4.84
N LEU A 429 -8.08 4.77 -5.16
CA LEU A 429 -6.82 4.95 -5.87
C LEU A 429 -5.63 4.38 -5.09
N VAL A 430 -5.55 4.64 -3.78
CA VAL A 430 -4.43 4.13 -2.96
C VAL A 430 -4.44 2.61 -2.79
N LYS A 431 -5.60 1.98 -2.99
CA LYS A 431 -5.71 0.52 -3.06
C LYS A 431 -5.26 -0.01 -4.42
N ALA A 432 -5.57 0.72 -5.48
CA ALA A 432 -5.16 0.41 -6.85
C ALA A 432 -3.66 0.66 -7.06
N ILE A 433 -3.12 1.78 -6.55
CA ILE A 433 -1.71 2.14 -6.61
C ILE A 433 -1.10 2.01 -5.22
N ASN A 434 -0.74 0.80 -4.83
CA ASN A 434 -0.22 0.46 -3.51
C ASN A 434 1.26 0.06 -3.58
N ILE A 435 2.00 0.25 -2.46
CA ILE A 435 3.41 -0.14 -2.32
C ILE A 435 3.54 -1.49 -1.63
N PRO A 436 4.66 -2.23 -1.85
CA PRO A 436 4.94 -3.46 -1.14
C PRO A 436 5.03 -3.25 0.38
N ARG A 437 4.48 -4.18 1.15
CA ARG A 437 4.57 -4.21 2.63
C ARG A 437 5.63 -5.15 3.15
N SER A 438 6.17 -5.98 2.29
CA SER A 438 7.30 -6.88 2.56
C SER A 438 8.34 -6.75 1.47
N SER A 439 9.59 -7.12 1.81
CA SER A 439 10.70 -7.04 0.85
C SER A 439 10.44 -7.89 -0.37
N VAL A 440 10.70 -7.32 -1.55
CA VAL A 440 10.66 -8.01 -2.84
C VAL A 440 12.06 -7.99 -3.45
N PRO A 441 12.38 -8.87 -4.41
CA PRO A 441 13.72 -8.91 -5.01
C PRO A 441 14.14 -7.55 -5.59
N GLY A 442 15.16 -6.91 -5.01
CA GLY A 442 15.67 -5.60 -5.43
C GLY A 442 15.12 -4.40 -4.65
N LEU A 443 14.06 -4.56 -3.86
CA LEU A 443 13.53 -3.52 -2.97
C LEU A 443 13.43 -4.03 -1.53
N PRO A 444 14.33 -3.61 -0.64
CA PRO A 444 14.21 -3.92 0.78
C PRO A 444 13.05 -3.11 1.40
N VAL A 445 12.20 -3.78 2.16
CA VAL A 445 11.19 -3.17 3.04
C VAL A 445 11.57 -3.49 4.48
N ILE A 446 11.82 -2.44 5.27
CA ILE A 446 12.31 -2.57 6.64
C ILE A 446 11.23 -2.05 7.59
N GLU A 447 10.85 -2.86 8.57
CA GLU A 447 10.00 -2.41 9.66
C GLU A 447 10.86 -1.77 10.75
N CYS A 448 10.56 -0.52 11.10
CA CYS A 448 11.25 0.25 12.11
C CYS A 448 10.30 0.72 13.21
N ALA A 449 10.86 0.95 14.40
CA ALA A 449 10.15 1.69 15.44
C ALA A 449 10.08 3.18 15.07
N PRO A 450 9.05 3.91 15.50
CA PRO A 450 8.96 5.34 15.28
C PRO A 450 10.09 6.06 16.03
N PHE A 451 10.77 7.01 15.36
CA PHE A 451 11.81 7.85 15.96
C PHE A 451 11.29 9.28 16.18
N GLY A 452 11.63 9.86 17.35
CA GLY A 452 11.40 11.27 17.60
C GLY A 452 12.36 12.14 16.77
N ARG A 453 11.90 13.32 16.38
CA ARG A 453 12.70 14.34 15.69
C ARG A 453 13.32 15.34 16.66
N GLU A 454 13.02 15.20 17.94
CA GLU A 454 13.50 16.05 19.01
C GLU A 454 13.80 15.19 20.23
N VAL A 455 14.93 15.45 20.87
CA VAL A 455 15.28 14.85 22.16
C VAL A 455 14.83 15.82 23.25
N SER A 456 13.65 15.56 23.83
CA SER A 456 13.22 16.30 25.02
C SER A 456 13.95 15.76 26.25
N SER A 457 14.82 16.54 26.88
CA SER A 457 15.24 16.24 28.23
C SER A 457 14.06 16.45 29.19
N TYR A 458 14.00 15.64 30.26
CA TYR A 458 12.97 15.77 31.31
C TYR A 458 12.97 17.16 31.96
N ASP A 459 14.03 17.92 31.75
CA ASP A 459 14.21 19.28 32.22
C ASP A 459 14.55 20.17 30.99
N ALA A 460 13.53 20.74 30.37
CA ALA A 460 13.63 21.56 29.15
C ALA A 460 14.57 22.78 29.28
N MET A 461 15.15 23.03 30.46
CA MET A 461 16.08 24.12 30.74
C MET A 461 17.55 23.67 30.88
N LYS A 462 17.85 22.37 30.85
CA LYS A 462 19.23 21.88 30.94
C LYS A 462 19.68 21.39 29.59
N HIS A 463 20.59 22.14 28.95
CA HIS A 463 21.39 21.61 27.86
C HIS A 463 22.26 20.47 28.41
N GLY A 464 22.34 19.38 27.66
CA GLY A 464 23.23 18.28 27.96
C GLY A 464 24.70 18.71 27.75
N ASP A 465 25.61 18.09 28.47
CA ASP A 465 27.05 18.34 28.38
C ASP A 465 27.79 17.26 27.55
N ILE A 466 27.07 16.25 27.10
CA ILE A 466 27.59 15.17 26.23
C ILE A 466 26.86 15.24 24.88
N HIS A 467 27.59 15.51 23.81
CA HIS A 467 27.06 15.64 22.46
C HIS A 467 27.28 14.33 21.69
N ILE A 468 26.22 13.54 21.51
CA ILE A 468 26.30 12.24 20.80
C ILE A 468 26.38 12.41 19.28
N GLY A 469 25.62 13.36 18.74
CA GLY A 469 25.54 13.59 17.31
C GLY A 469 24.37 14.47 16.91
N ARG A 470 23.89 14.31 15.69
CA ARG A 470 22.73 15.02 15.15
C ARG A 470 21.68 14.02 14.70
N ILE A 471 20.41 14.43 14.69
CA ILE A 471 19.34 13.65 14.13
C ILE A 471 19.48 13.67 12.61
N HIS A 472 19.59 12.49 11.99
CA HIS A 472 19.54 12.34 10.54
C HIS A 472 18.10 12.12 10.10
N HIS A 473 17.54 13.02 9.26
CA HIS A 473 16.18 12.93 8.77
C HIS A 473 16.09 13.38 7.31
N MET A 474 15.36 12.63 6.47
CA MET A 474 15.15 12.96 5.05
C MET A 474 16.45 13.27 4.29
N HIS A 475 17.50 12.46 4.48
CA HIS A 475 18.83 12.55 3.84
C HIS A 475 19.66 13.80 4.21
N HIS A 476 19.30 14.52 5.26
CA HIS A 476 20.13 15.58 5.80
C HIS A 476 20.22 15.48 7.33
N ASP A 477 21.26 16.06 7.88
CA ASP A 477 21.45 16.16 9.31
C ASP A 477 20.71 17.42 9.81
N GLU A 478 19.86 17.26 10.79
CA GLU A 478 19.18 18.39 11.46
C GLU A 478 20.23 19.25 12.18
N GLU A 479 19.96 20.54 12.34
CA GLU A 479 20.86 21.44 13.04
C GLU A 479 20.96 21.14 14.54
N MET A 480 19.91 20.53 15.09
CA MET A 480 19.78 20.21 16.51
C MET A 480 20.75 19.09 16.91
N LEU A 481 21.50 19.32 17.98
CA LEU A 481 22.36 18.31 18.59
C LEU A 481 21.57 17.38 19.51
N VAL A 482 21.92 16.11 19.49
CA VAL A 482 21.46 15.14 20.48
C VAL A 482 22.39 15.21 21.68
N GLU A 483 21.89 15.79 22.77
CA GLU A 483 22.65 16.02 23.99
C GLU A 483 22.16 15.13 25.12
N LEU A 484 23.08 14.56 25.91
CA LEU A 484 22.80 13.85 27.14
C LEU A 484 23.43 14.59 28.31
N SER A 485 22.82 14.51 29.48
CA SER A 485 23.43 15.00 30.71
C SER A 485 24.36 13.94 31.30
N SER A 486 25.58 14.32 31.71
CA SER A 486 26.51 13.45 32.42
C SER A 486 25.90 12.86 33.71
N ASP A 487 25.04 13.61 34.38
CA ASP A 487 24.30 13.14 35.56
C ASP A 487 23.42 11.91 35.22
N SER A 488 22.92 11.80 33.98
CA SER A 488 22.10 10.69 33.52
C SER A 488 22.89 9.38 33.37
N LEU A 489 24.20 9.44 33.23
CA LEU A 489 25.04 8.23 33.13
C LEU A 489 25.06 7.43 34.42
N THR A 490 24.71 8.03 35.56
CA THR A 490 24.58 7.34 36.85
C THR A 490 23.45 6.29 36.83
N SER A 491 22.52 6.37 35.89
CA SER A 491 21.40 5.44 35.74
C SER A 491 21.69 4.23 34.86
N HIS A 492 22.94 3.97 34.50
CA HIS A 492 23.36 2.93 33.57
C HIS A 492 22.94 3.17 32.12
N VAL A 493 23.81 2.79 31.18
CA VAL A 493 23.57 2.91 29.73
C VAL A 493 23.69 1.54 29.08
N PHE A 494 22.73 1.17 28.26
CA PHE A 494 22.75 -0.04 27.46
C PHE A 494 22.82 0.31 25.97
N VAL A 495 23.92 -0.06 25.30
CA VAL A 495 24.11 0.18 23.86
C VAL A 495 24.02 -1.14 23.13
N THR A 496 23.03 -1.29 22.26
CA THR A 496 22.78 -2.51 21.50
C THR A 496 22.60 -2.22 20.01
N GLY A 497 22.78 -3.24 19.19
CA GLY A 497 22.62 -3.18 17.74
C GLY A 497 23.35 -4.32 17.04
N SER A 498 23.11 -4.51 15.73
CA SER A 498 23.80 -5.49 14.89
C SER A 498 25.28 -5.12 14.67
N THR A 499 26.07 -6.04 14.12
CA THR A 499 27.44 -5.75 13.72
C THR A 499 27.47 -4.65 12.66
N GLY A 500 28.34 -3.65 12.83
CA GLY A 500 28.42 -2.50 11.91
C GLY A 500 27.44 -1.36 12.18
N SER A 501 26.54 -1.47 13.19
CA SER A 501 25.54 -0.43 13.50
C SER A 501 26.11 0.81 14.24
N GLY A 502 27.41 0.87 14.52
CA GLY A 502 28.04 2.01 15.17
C GLY A 502 28.07 1.94 16.71
N LYS A 503 27.79 0.79 17.34
CA LYS A 503 27.84 0.64 18.81
C LYS A 503 29.13 1.16 19.44
N SER A 504 30.28 0.70 18.94
CA SER A 504 31.59 1.12 19.44
C SER A 504 31.80 2.63 19.27
N ASN A 505 31.44 3.19 18.11
CA ASN A 505 31.54 4.64 17.86
C ASN A 505 30.67 5.45 18.83
N THR A 506 29.47 4.97 19.15
CA THR A 506 28.61 5.63 20.14
C THR A 506 29.28 5.64 21.53
N VAL A 507 29.88 4.51 21.94
CA VAL A 507 30.59 4.43 23.23
C VAL A 507 31.86 5.29 23.20
N TYR A 508 32.63 5.30 22.09
CA TYR A 508 33.80 6.17 21.97
C TYR A 508 33.40 7.64 22.15
N ARG A 509 32.33 8.07 21.49
CA ARG A 509 31.84 9.45 21.62
C ARG A 509 31.39 9.77 23.05
N LEU A 510 30.70 8.86 23.73
CA LEU A 510 30.30 9.02 25.12
C LEU A 510 31.52 9.18 26.04
N LEU A 511 32.57 8.38 25.86
CA LEU A 511 33.78 8.44 26.67
C LEU A 511 34.64 9.66 26.38
N ASP A 512 34.68 10.09 25.13
CA ASP A 512 35.46 11.28 24.69
C ASP A 512 34.85 12.59 25.25
N GLU A 513 33.53 12.69 25.26
CA GLU A 513 32.81 13.86 25.80
C GLU A 513 32.67 13.82 27.34
N CYS A 514 32.87 12.65 27.95
CA CYS A 514 32.71 12.50 29.40
C CYS A 514 33.91 13.11 30.14
N SER A 515 33.65 14.06 31.03
CA SER A 515 34.68 14.71 31.86
C SER A 515 35.17 13.83 33.04
N CYS A 516 34.63 12.62 33.18
CA CYS A 516 34.94 11.71 34.28
C CYS A 516 36.05 10.71 33.92
N ASN A 517 36.76 10.21 34.95
CA ASN A 517 37.64 9.07 34.77
C ASN A 517 36.81 7.83 34.38
N PHE A 518 37.32 7.03 33.46
CA PHE A 518 36.63 5.83 33.02
C PHE A 518 37.55 4.59 33.08
N LEU A 519 36.93 3.43 33.24
CA LEU A 519 37.53 2.12 33.12
C LEU A 519 36.79 1.32 32.05
N VAL A 520 37.53 0.86 31.03
CA VAL A 520 36.96 -0.02 30.00
C VAL A 520 37.42 -1.45 30.26
N ILE A 521 36.46 -2.38 30.37
CA ILE A 521 36.73 -3.82 30.43
C ILE A 521 36.28 -4.41 29.09
N GLU A 522 37.26 -4.74 28.25
CA GLU A 522 37.03 -5.28 26.90
C GLU A 522 37.57 -6.72 26.82
N PRO A 523 36.74 -7.74 27.00
CA PRO A 523 37.19 -9.14 27.01
C PRO A 523 37.51 -9.70 25.63
N ALA A 524 37.09 -9.02 24.55
CA ALA A 524 37.31 -9.42 23.16
C ALA A 524 37.68 -8.22 22.30
N LYS A 525 38.16 -8.42 21.09
CA LYS A 525 38.50 -7.44 20.04
C LYS A 525 39.68 -6.49 20.36
N GLY A 526 39.75 -5.82 21.50
CA GLY A 526 40.80 -4.89 21.87
C GLY A 526 40.79 -3.59 21.07
N GLU A 527 39.61 -3.09 20.64
CA GLU A 527 39.48 -1.91 19.78
C GLU A 527 39.72 -0.60 20.55
N TYR A 528 39.30 -0.53 21.81
CA TYR A 528 39.40 0.68 22.65
C TYR A 528 40.84 1.11 22.90
N ARG A 529 41.83 0.19 22.91
CA ARG A 529 43.23 0.51 23.07
C ARG A 529 43.80 1.42 21.99
N TYR A 530 43.22 1.34 20.78
CA TYR A 530 43.66 2.16 19.64
C TYR A 530 43.02 3.53 19.67
N GLU A 531 41.76 3.58 20.02
CA GLU A 531 41.00 4.84 20.06
C GLU A 531 41.49 5.76 21.19
N PHE A 532 41.81 5.21 22.35
CA PHE A 532 42.26 5.96 23.53
C PHE A 532 43.73 5.81 23.82
N ALA A 533 44.56 5.51 22.81
CA ALA A 533 46.02 5.28 22.96
C ALA A 533 46.74 6.44 23.65
N ASP A 534 46.33 7.67 23.39
CA ASP A 534 47.00 8.89 23.87
C ASP A 534 46.60 9.26 25.32
N CYS A 535 45.48 8.77 25.86
CA CYS A 535 44.97 9.18 27.16
C CYS A 535 44.73 8.04 28.13
N ALA A 536 44.64 6.79 27.68
CA ALA A 536 44.32 5.65 28.53
C ALA A 536 45.56 4.75 28.78
N LYS A 537 45.66 4.26 30.01
CA LYS A 537 46.63 3.20 30.34
C LYS A 537 46.01 1.84 30.03
N VAL A 538 46.66 1.12 29.11
CA VAL A 538 46.21 -0.19 28.65
C VAL A 538 46.89 -1.31 29.41
N TYR A 539 46.07 -2.23 29.93
CA TYR A 539 46.52 -3.49 30.52
C TYR A 539 46.03 -4.66 29.69
N GLY A 540 46.87 -5.64 29.47
CA GLY A 540 46.52 -6.83 28.72
C GLY A 540 46.84 -8.13 29.45
N THR A 541 46.70 -9.23 28.73
CA THR A 541 46.98 -10.58 29.24
C THR A 541 48.29 -11.16 28.69
N ASN A 542 48.86 -10.54 27.65
CA ASN A 542 50.10 -11.01 27.02
C ASN A 542 51.29 -10.23 27.56
N PRO A 543 52.18 -10.88 28.36
CA PRO A 543 53.32 -10.20 28.97
C PRO A 543 54.39 -9.73 27.96
N MET A 544 54.31 -10.18 26.73
CA MET A 544 55.25 -9.79 25.67
C MET A 544 54.88 -8.49 24.97
N THR A 545 53.64 -8.13 25.00
CA THR A 545 53.11 -6.97 24.24
C THR A 545 52.42 -5.94 25.13
N ASP A 546 51.98 -6.32 26.36
CA ASP A 546 51.13 -5.49 27.19
C ASP A 546 51.68 -5.37 28.61
N ASP A 547 51.40 -4.28 29.30
CA ASP A 547 51.46 -4.22 30.75
C ASP A 547 50.40 -5.15 31.32
N LEU A 548 50.82 -6.00 32.26
CA LEU A 548 49.89 -6.93 32.93
C LEU A 548 49.14 -6.23 34.04
N LEU A 549 47.83 -6.46 34.09
CA LEU A 549 47.02 -6.10 35.25
C LEU A 549 47.30 -7.12 36.38
N ARG A 550 48.22 -6.77 37.29
CA ARG A 550 48.61 -7.63 38.43
C ARG A 550 47.74 -7.33 39.61
N ILE A 551 46.66 -8.09 39.73
CA ILE A 551 45.75 -8.03 40.89
C ILE A 551 45.89 -9.33 41.69
N ASN A 552 46.10 -9.20 43.00
CA ASN A 552 45.98 -10.34 43.90
C ASN A 552 44.50 -10.52 44.27
N PRO A 553 43.79 -11.57 43.80
CA PRO A 553 42.35 -11.73 44.07
C PRO A 553 42.05 -11.99 45.54
N PHE A 554 43.03 -12.32 46.34
CA PHE A 554 42.89 -12.54 47.78
C PHE A 554 42.98 -11.25 48.61
N GLU A 555 43.33 -10.12 48.02
CA GLU A 555 43.26 -8.79 48.64
C GLU A 555 41.82 -8.28 48.60
N PHE A 556 41.36 -7.71 49.70
CA PHE A 556 39.98 -7.20 49.83
C PHE A 556 39.97 -5.83 50.53
N PRO A 557 38.92 -4.98 50.22
CA PRO A 557 38.78 -3.66 50.82
C PRO A 557 38.51 -3.70 52.34
N GLU A 558 38.89 -2.62 53.02
CA GLU A 558 38.52 -2.43 54.42
C GLU A 558 37.00 -2.39 54.59
N GLY A 559 36.48 -3.02 55.61
CA GLY A 559 35.03 -3.08 55.90
C GLY A 559 34.32 -4.31 55.35
N ILE A 560 34.99 -5.14 54.54
CA ILE A 560 34.47 -6.45 54.13
C ILE A 560 35.05 -7.52 55.07
N HIS A 561 34.19 -8.45 55.56
CA HIS A 561 34.65 -9.55 56.36
C HIS A 561 35.31 -10.62 55.48
N ILE A 562 36.42 -11.21 55.96
CA ILE A 562 37.21 -12.16 55.19
C ILE A 562 36.41 -13.36 54.66
N TYR A 563 35.46 -13.88 55.42
CA TYR A 563 34.58 -14.95 54.94
C TYR A 563 33.67 -14.53 53.79
N GLU A 564 33.16 -13.31 53.84
CA GLU A 564 32.36 -12.77 52.74
C GLU A 564 33.19 -12.66 51.47
N HIS A 565 34.42 -12.20 51.57
CA HIS A 565 35.33 -12.13 50.45
C HIS A 565 35.69 -13.51 49.88
N ILE A 566 35.95 -14.50 50.74
CA ILE A 566 36.23 -15.89 50.34
C ILE A 566 35.05 -16.49 49.60
N ASP A 567 33.83 -16.28 50.07
CA ASP A 567 32.64 -16.80 49.41
C ASP A 567 32.47 -16.18 48.03
N ARG A 568 32.73 -14.87 47.85
CA ARG A 568 32.71 -14.19 46.52
C ARG A 568 33.80 -14.73 45.61
N ILE A 569 35.02 -14.96 46.09
CA ILE A 569 36.09 -15.57 45.29
C ILE A 569 35.68 -16.96 44.83
N LEU A 570 35.10 -17.77 45.67
CA LEU A 570 34.63 -19.11 45.30
C LEU A 570 33.55 -19.09 44.25
N GLU A 571 32.64 -18.12 44.29
CA GLU A 571 31.65 -17.92 43.23
C GLU A 571 32.32 -17.57 41.88
N VAL A 572 33.31 -16.65 41.89
CA VAL A 572 34.07 -16.31 40.70
C VAL A 572 34.81 -17.54 40.15
N PHE A 573 35.49 -18.29 40.98
CA PHE A 573 36.17 -19.51 40.54
C PHE A 573 35.20 -20.55 39.99
N ASN A 574 34.02 -20.72 40.60
CA ASN A 574 33.02 -21.66 40.13
C ASN A 574 32.39 -21.24 38.76
N VAL A 575 32.28 -19.94 38.50
CA VAL A 575 31.85 -19.43 37.21
C VAL A 575 32.92 -19.63 36.13
N CYS A 576 34.19 -19.36 36.45
CA CYS A 576 35.30 -19.51 35.51
C CYS A 576 35.65 -20.98 35.23
N TRP A 577 35.61 -21.80 36.28
CA TRP A 577 35.97 -23.23 36.26
C TRP A 577 34.92 -24.03 37.05
N PRO A 578 33.88 -24.54 36.40
CA PRO A 578 32.81 -25.29 37.10
C PRO A 578 33.39 -26.39 37.99
N MET A 579 33.14 -26.28 39.27
CA MET A 579 33.61 -27.23 40.28
C MET A 579 32.50 -28.21 40.68
N TYR A 580 32.84 -29.48 40.84
CA TYR A 580 31.87 -30.54 41.14
C TYR A 580 32.19 -31.22 42.48
N ALA A 581 31.15 -31.77 43.11
CA ALA A 581 31.23 -32.55 44.37
C ALA A 581 31.95 -31.80 45.50
N ALA A 582 33.05 -32.32 46.02
CA ALA A 582 33.80 -31.76 47.15
C ALA A 582 34.75 -30.61 46.75
N MET A 583 34.97 -30.32 45.45
CA MET A 583 35.97 -29.34 45.04
C MET A 583 35.77 -27.93 45.61
N PRO A 584 34.55 -27.36 45.67
CA PRO A 584 34.34 -26.04 46.27
C PRO A 584 34.72 -26.03 47.78
N ALA A 585 34.41 -27.11 48.49
CA ALA A 585 34.73 -27.21 49.91
C ALA A 585 36.22 -27.34 50.16
N VAL A 586 36.93 -28.14 49.36
CA VAL A 586 38.39 -28.29 49.42
C VAL A 586 39.08 -26.96 49.16
N LEU A 587 38.66 -26.26 48.08
CA LEU A 587 39.22 -24.95 47.72
C LEU A 587 38.95 -23.90 48.80
N LYS A 588 37.73 -23.87 49.37
CA LYS A 588 37.38 -22.99 50.50
C LYS A 588 38.28 -23.19 51.68
N GLU A 589 38.49 -24.43 52.09
CA GLU A 589 39.36 -24.79 53.24
C GLU A 589 40.81 -24.41 52.95
N ALA A 590 41.34 -24.68 51.77
CA ALA A 590 42.66 -24.30 51.36
C ALA A 590 42.90 -22.78 51.40
N ILE A 591 41.91 -22.00 50.92
CA ILE A 591 41.95 -20.52 50.99
C ILE A 591 41.96 -20.06 52.46
N ILE A 592 41.12 -20.61 53.32
CA ILE A 592 41.09 -20.29 54.76
C ILE A 592 42.45 -20.53 55.40
N ARG A 593 43.05 -21.69 55.18
CA ARG A 593 44.39 -22.03 55.70
C ARG A 593 45.50 -21.12 55.17
N ALA A 594 45.42 -20.77 53.88
CA ALA A 594 46.37 -19.83 53.28
C ALA A 594 46.31 -18.46 53.98
N TYR A 595 45.13 -17.97 54.34
CA TYR A 595 44.97 -16.73 55.12
C TYR A 595 45.51 -16.88 56.56
N GLU A 596 45.20 -17.97 57.22
CA GLU A 596 45.71 -18.26 58.60
C GLU A 596 47.23 -18.31 58.60
N ASN A 597 47.85 -18.97 57.63
CA ASN A 597 49.31 -19.11 57.53
C ASN A 597 50.03 -17.76 57.33
N VAL A 598 49.38 -16.76 56.72
CA VAL A 598 49.92 -15.40 56.59
C VAL A 598 49.48 -14.46 57.69
N GLY A 599 48.88 -15.01 58.79
CA GLY A 599 48.62 -14.33 60.05
C GLY A 599 47.25 -13.69 60.22
N TRP A 600 46.26 -14.06 59.40
CA TRP A 600 44.87 -13.57 59.57
C TRP A 600 44.11 -14.33 60.67
N ASP A 601 43.47 -13.58 61.55
CA ASP A 601 42.42 -14.07 62.40
C ASP A 601 41.08 -14.08 61.64
N MET A 602 40.63 -15.28 61.32
CA MET A 602 39.43 -15.49 60.52
C MET A 602 38.15 -15.02 61.23
N THR A 603 38.14 -15.00 62.57
CA THR A 603 36.97 -14.55 63.32
C THR A 603 36.86 -13.03 63.40
N ARG A 604 38.00 -12.37 63.59
CA ARG A 604 38.09 -10.93 63.75
C ARG A 604 38.32 -10.18 62.38
N SER A 605 38.64 -10.94 61.36
CA SER A 605 39.00 -10.38 60.04
C SER A 605 40.16 -9.38 60.14
N THR A 606 41.18 -9.70 60.97
CA THR A 606 42.34 -8.85 61.20
C THR A 606 43.63 -9.63 61.03
N ASN A 607 44.71 -8.96 60.60
CA ASN A 607 46.03 -9.56 60.52
C ASN A 607 46.99 -8.83 61.46
N SER A 608 47.60 -9.59 62.40
CA SER A 608 48.57 -9.06 63.38
C SER A 608 49.92 -8.68 62.77
N LEU A 609 50.23 -9.21 61.57
CA LEU A 609 51.49 -8.97 60.85
C LEU A 609 51.40 -7.83 59.85
N GLY A 610 50.28 -7.14 59.77
CA GLY A 610 50.02 -6.07 58.80
C GLY A 610 49.11 -6.55 57.66
N LYS A 611 49.08 -5.78 56.52
CA LYS A 611 48.27 -6.11 55.36
C LYS A 611 48.96 -7.12 54.43
N TYR A 612 49.24 -8.31 54.92
CA TYR A 612 49.73 -9.42 54.12
C TYR A 612 48.56 -10.32 53.69
N TYR A 613 48.53 -10.57 52.40
CA TYR A 613 47.51 -11.42 51.80
C TYR A 613 48.12 -12.65 51.17
N PRO A 614 47.49 -13.82 51.18
CA PRO A 614 47.96 -15.00 50.53
C PRO A 614 48.01 -14.76 48.99
N THR A 615 48.83 -15.56 48.32
CA THR A 615 48.91 -15.59 46.83
C THR A 615 48.31 -16.91 46.32
N PHE A 616 48.17 -17.02 45.01
CA PHE A 616 47.82 -18.31 44.38
C PHE A 616 48.77 -19.42 44.74
N ALA A 617 50.07 -19.13 44.83
CA ALA A 617 51.05 -20.14 45.25
C ALA A 617 50.83 -20.65 46.65
N ASP A 618 50.35 -19.80 47.58
CA ASP A 618 50.05 -20.21 48.93
C ASP A 618 48.82 -21.09 48.98
N VAL A 619 47.73 -20.72 48.22
CA VAL A 619 46.51 -21.53 48.13
C VAL A 619 46.79 -22.88 47.46
N CYS A 620 47.58 -22.93 46.36
CA CYS A 620 47.95 -24.19 45.72
C CYS A 620 48.70 -25.13 46.70
N ARG A 621 49.59 -24.57 47.49
CA ARG A 621 50.34 -25.35 48.51
C ARG A 621 49.39 -25.97 49.57
N GLU A 622 48.39 -25.23 50.01
CA GLU A 622 47.39 -25.72 50.96
C GLU A 622 46.44 -26.76 50.33
N VAL A 623 46.14 -26.64 49.05
CA VAL A 623 45.36 -27.66 48.30
C VAL A 623 46.16 -28.97 48.28
N ASP A 624 47.47 -28.93 47.94
CA ASP A 624 48.32 -30.13 47.91
C ASP A 624 48.50 -30.79 49.28
N VAL A 625 48.43 -30.05 50.40
CA VAL A 625 48.47 -30.58 51.78
C VAL A 625 47.15 -31.18 52.21
N TYR A 626 46.02 -30.66 51.67
CA TYR A 626 44.68 -31.08 52.05
C TYR A 626 44.19 -32.35 51.35
N ILE A 627 44.63 -32.57 50.10
CA ILE A 627 44.37 -33.75 49.28
C ILE A 627 45.32 -34.87 49.65
#